data_51ae07addac2808078f5b5b65cfd383a
#
_entry.id   51ae07addac2808078f5b5b65cfd383a
#
_cell.length_a   1.000
_cell.length_b   1.000
_cell.length_c   1.000
_cell.angle_alpha   90.00
_cell.angle_beta   90.00
_cell.angle_gamma   90.00
#
_symmetry.space_group_name_H-M   'P 1'
#
loop_
_entity.id
_entity.type
_entity.pdbx_description
1 polymer ?
#
loop_
_entity_poly.entity_id
_entity_poly.type
_entity_poly.pdbx_seq_one_letter_code
_entity_poly.pdbx_strand_id
1 'polypeptide(L)'
;MKPLVIAGRAFQSRLIVGTGKYRDGAETQAAIEASGAEMVTVAVRRVNLDRSSESLLDFIDPRRYFLLPNTAGCYTADEAIRAARLGREVGLSDWVKIEVIGDQQTLYPDVQATLEATRVLVKEGFTVLPYTSDDIVFAKRLIDAGAAAVMPLGAPIGSGLGLQNTANLRILRELITEVPLIVDAGVGTASDAAVAMELGFDAVLMNTAIAVAKDPLLMAEAMQHAVLAGRQAFLAGRMPRKLYATASSPLEGISR
;
A
#
# COMPACT_ATOMS: atom_id res chain seq x y z
N MET A 1 8.80 -11.00 14.11
CA MET A 1 9.05 -9.62 13.60
C MET A 1 8.22 -8.64 14.42
N LYS A 2 8.67 -7.37 14.55
CA LYS A 2 7.81 -6.34 15.16
C LYS A 2 6.61 -6.06 14.25
N PRO A 3 5.42 -5.79 14.80
CA PRO A 3 4.24 -5.45 14.01
C PRO A 3 4.45 -4.15 13.21
N LEU A 4 3.65 -3.94 12.17
CA LEU A 4 3.47 -2.66 11.52
C LEU A 4 2.64 -1.77 12.45
N VAL A 5 3.12 -0.59 12.78
CA VAL A 5 2.36 0.36 13.61
C VAL A 5 2.07 1.61 12.80
N ILE A 6 0.79 1.96 12.66
CA ILE A 6 0.33 3.19 12.00
C ILE A 6 -0.60 3.90 13.00
N ALA A 7 -0.34 5.16 13.30
CA ALA A 7 -1.14 5.96 14.24
C ALA A 7 -1.46 5.22 15.57
N GLY A 8 -0.48 4.51 16.11
CA GLY A 8 -0.62 3.74 17.35
C GLY A 8 -1.33 2.39 17.23
N ARG A 9 -1.92 2.05 16.09
CA ARG A 9 -2.54 0.74 15.84
C ARG A 9 -1.52 -0.24 15.25
N ALA A 10 -1.45 -1.43 15.82
CA ALA A 10 -0.56 -2.50 15.39
C ALA A 10 -1.26 -3.47 14.42
N PHE A 11 -0.54 -3.86 13.35
CA PHE A 11 -0.94 -4.86 12.38
C PHE A 11 0.17 -5.89 12.25
N GLN A 12 -0.19 -7.17 12.21
CA GLN A 12 0.77 -8.26 11.99
C GLN A 12 1.14 -8.39 10.51
N SER A 13 0.15 -8.18 9.64
CA SER A 13 0.36 -8.17 8.19
C SER A 13 0.95 -6.84 7.71
N ARG A 14 1.90 -6.93 6.77
CA ARG A 14 2.46 -5.78 6.05
C ARG A 14 1.94 -5.71 4.61
N LEU A 15 1.01 -6.60 4.27
CA LEU A 15 0.27 -6.58 3.02
C LEU A 15 -1.08 -5.91 3.26
N ILE A 16 -1.37 -4.87 2.50
CA ILE A 16 -2.66 -4.19 2.45
C ILE A 16 -3.26 -4.49 1.09
N VAL A 17 -4.51 -4.88 1.04
CA VAL A 17 -5.16 -5.26 -0.22
C VAL A 17 -6.35 -4.36 -0.56
N GLY A 18 -6.54 -4.14 -1.85
CA GLY A 18 -7.72 -3.47 -2.37
C GLY A 18 -8.82 -4.45 -2.72
N THR A 19 -9.99 -3.92 -3.06
CA THR A 19 -11.22 -4.68 -3.31
C THR A 19 -11.78 -4.50 -4.71
N GLY A 20 -11.04 -3.87 -5.60
CA GLY A 20 -11.48 -3.63 -6.97
C GLY A 20 -11.10 -4.75 -7.94
N LYS A 21 -11.86 -4.85 -9.05
CA LYS A 21 -11.57 -5.70 -10.22
C LYS A 21 -11.71 -7.22 -10.03
N TYR A 22 -12.04 -7.72 -8.86
CA TYR A 22 -12.45 -9.12 -8.69
C TYR A 22 -13.75 -9.39 -9.43
N ARG A 23 -14.00 -10.64 -9.79
CA ARG A 23 -15.17 -11.06 -10.51
C ARG A 23 -16.46 -10.84 -9.72
N ASP A 24 -16.42 -11.15 -8.43
CA ASP A 24 -17.54 -11.05 -7.50
C ASP A 24 -17.07 -10.88 -6.04
N GLY A 25 -18.03 -10.74 -5.12
CA GLY A 25 -17.75 -10.58 -3.71
C GLY A 25 -17.12 -11.81 -3.06
N ALA A 26 -17.50 -13.00 -3.49
CA ALA A 26 -16.96 -14.26 -2.95
C ALA A 26 -15.48 -14.43 -3.32
N GLU A 27 -15.10 -14.14 -4.56
CA GLU A 27 -13.69 -14.14 -4.98
C GLU A 27 -12.89 -13.05 -4.26
N THR A 28 -13.47 -11.87 -4.05
CA THR A 28 -12.87 -10.80 -3.25
C THR A 28 -12.57 -11.27 -1.84
N GLN A 29 -13.55 -11.86 -1.17
CA GLN A 29 -13.39 -12.40 0.18
C GLN A 29 -12.30 -13.46 0.23
N ALA A 30 -12.34 -14.45 -0.66
CA ALA A 30 -11.38 -15.55 -0.70
C ALA A 30 -9.95 -15.05 -0.95
N ALA A 31 -9.76 -14.06 -1.85
CA ALA A 31 -8.44 -13.47 -2.10
C ALA A 31 -7.92 -12.66 -0.90
N ILE A 32 -8.79 -11.91 -0.20
CA ILE A 32 -8.42 -11.22 1.04
C ILE A 32 -7.96 -12.23 2.10
N GLU A 33 -8.70 -13.32 2.27
CA GLU A 33 -8.34 -14.39 3.22
C GLU A 33 -6.99 -15.04 2.88
N ALA A 34 -6.79 -15.40 1.61
CA ALA A 34 -5.55 -16.01 1.13
C ALA A 34 -4.34 -15.05 1.27
N SER A 35 -4.56 -13.74 1.15
CA SER A 35 -3.50 -12.74 1.30
C SER A 35 -3.01 -12.57 2.74
N GLY A 36 -3.76 -13.02 3.73
CA GLY A 36 -3.47 -12.77 5.15
C GLY A 36 -3.45 -11.29 5.55
N ALA A 37 -4.03 -10.42 4.72
CA ALA A 37 -4.11 -9.00 5.02
C ALA A 37 -5.05 -8.73 6.20
N GLU A 38 -4.67 -7.80 7.07
CA GLU A 38 -5.52 -7.32 8.18
C GLU A 38 -6.16 -5.96 7.85
N MET A 39 -5.61 -5.24 6.88
CA MET A 39 -6.14 -3.95 6.39
C MET A 39 -6.58 -4.10 4.94
N VAL A 40 -7.79 -3.63 4.67
CA VAL A 40 -8.44 -3.73 3.34
C VAL A 40 -8.93 -2.36 2.91
N THR A 41 -8.59 -1.93 1.69
CA THR A 41 -9.08 -0.64 1.17
C THR A 41 -10.40 -0.81 0.45
N VAL A 42 -11.30 0.14 0.69
CA VAL A 42 -12.61 0.20 0.04
C VAL A 42 -12.82 1.60 -0.55
N ALA A 43 -13.18 1.68 -1.82
CA ALA A 43 -13.50 2.96 -2.45
C ALA A 43 -14.84 3.47 -1.93
N VAL A 44 -14.86 4.65 -1.29
CA VAL A 44 -16.08 5.23 -0.70
C VAL A 44 -17.22 5.29 -1.72
N ARG A 45 -16.94 5.71 -2.95
CA ARG A 45 -17.93 5.81 -4.02
C ARG A 45 -18.53 4.48 -4.50
N ARG A 46 -17.96 3.34 -4.09
CA ARG A 46 -18.46 2.00 -4.40
C ARG A 46 -19.28 1.39 -3.27
N VAL A 47 -19.35 2.07 -2.14
CA VAL A 47 -20.15 1.61 -1.00
C VAL A 47 -21.62 1.91 -1.32
N ASN A 48 -22.42 0.85 -1.43
CA ASN A 48 -23.84 0.99 -1.61
C ASN A 48 -24.50 1.41 -0.28
N LEU A 49 -25.00 2.63 -0.23
CA LEU A 49 -25.55 3.23 0.99
C LEU A 49 -27.01 2.87 1.22
N ASP A 50 -27.76 2.52 0.17
CA ASP A 50 -29.21 2.28 0.26
C ASP A 50 -29.58 0.83 0.58
N ARG A 51 -28.60 -0.08 0.66
CA ARG A 51 -28.77 -1.51 0.96
C ARG A 51 -29.83 -2.23 0.08
N SER A 52 -30.20 -1.64 -1.03
CA SER A 52 -31.20 -2.22 -1.95
C SER A 52 -30.62 -3.33 -2.83
N SER A 53 -29.31 -3.44 -2.90
CA SER A 53 -28.57 -4.47 -3.63
C SER A 53 -27.36 -4.94 -2.81
N GLU A 54 -26.83 -6.09 -3.18
CA GLU A 54 -25.64 -6.67 -2.57
C GLU A 54 -24.48 -5.66 -2.56
N SER A 55 -23.88 -5.48 -1.40
CA SER A 55 -22.77 -4.57 -1.18
C SER A 55 -21.45 -5.36 -1.03
N LEU A 56 -20.36 -4.79 -1.49
CA LEU A 56 -19.02 -5.33 -1.23
C LEU A 56 -18.78 -5.57 0.27
N LEU A 57 -19.37 -4.73 1.13
CA LEU A 57 -19.22 -4.85 2.59
C LEU A 57 -19.95 -6.07 3.17
N ASP A 58 -20.85 -6.71 2.42
CA ASP A 58 -21.50 -7.96 2.85
C ASP A 58 -20.50 -9.13 2.86
N PHE A 59 -19.42 -9.02 2.09
CA PHE A 59 -18.34 -10.01 1.99
C PHE A 59 -17.11 -9.72 2.85
N ILE A 60 -17.06 -8.54 3.49
CA ILE A 60 -15.90 -8.13 4.28
C ILE A 60 -16.33 -7.85 5.72
N ASP A 61 -16.07 -8.80 6.63
CA ASP A 61 -16.42 -8.63 8.04
C ASP A 61 -15.55 -7.53 8.69
N PRO A 62 -16.13 -6.38 9.07
CA PRO A 62 -15.38 -5.27 9.68
C PRO A 62 -14.85 -5.59 11.09
N ARG A 63 -15.28 -6.70 11.70
CA ARG A 63 -14.72 -7.18 12.98
C ARG A 63 -13.40 -7.93 12.76
N ARG A 64 -13.23 -8.51 11.56
CA ARG A 64 -12.03 -9.27 11.18
C ARG A 64 -11.00 -8.40 10.48
N TYR A 65 -11.46 -7.47 9.63
CA TYR A 65 -10.61 -6.63 8.80
C TYR A 65 -10.73 -5.17 9.17
N PHE A 66 -9.61 -4.48 9.22
CA PHE A 66 -9.59 -3.04 9.34
C PHE A 66 -9.90 -2.40 7.98
N LEU A 67 -11.01 -1.70 7.89
CA LEU A 67 -11.40 -1.00 6.67
C LEU A 67 -10.66 0.33 6.56
N LEU A 68 -9.98 0.53 5.43
CA LEU A 68 -9.35 1.79 5.06
C LEU A 68 -10.09 2.38 3.86
N PRO A 69 -11.07 3.27 4.06
CA PRO A 69 -11.74 3.97 2.96
C PRO A 69 -10.74 4.73 2.11
N ASN A 70 -10.92 4.74 0.78
CA ASN A 70 -10.13 5.55 -0.12
C ASN A 70 -10.99 6.46 -0.99
N THR A 71 -10.38 7.53 -1.48
CA THR A 71 -11.01 8.54 -2.33
C THR A 71 -10.73 8.31 -3.81
N ALA A 72 -10.57 7.06 -4.21
CA ALA A 72 -10.28 6.67 -5.59
C ALA A 72 -11.23 7.31 -6.59
N GLY A 73 -10.65 7.92 -7.62
CA GLY A 73 -11.35 8.62 -8.71
C GLY A 73 -11.82 10.02 -8.36
N CYS A 74 -11.27 10.64 -7.34
CA CYS A 74 -11.35 12.08 -7.13
C CYS A 74 -10.23 12.78 -7.91
N TYR A 75 -10.57 13.91 -8.52
CA TYR A 75 -9.67 14.73 -9.34
C TYR A 75 -9.37 16.09 -8.72
N THR A 76 -10.01 16.40 -7.61
CA THR A 76 -9.80 17.65 -6.86
C THR A 76 -9.70 17.38 -5.35
N ALA A 77 -9.06 18.28 -4.63
CA ALA A 77 -8.99 18.23 -3.17
C ALA A 77 -10.39 18.20 -2.54
N ASP A 78 -11.31 19.04 -3.04
CA ASP A 78 -12.69 19.13 -2.56
C ASP A 78 -13.46 17.82 -2.73
N GLU A 79 -13.30 17.14 -3.87
CA GLU A 79 -13.94 15.84 -4.08
C GLU A 79 -13.40 14.80 -3.09
N ALA A 80 -12.09 14.75 -2.88
CA ALA A 80 -11.47 13.82 -1.94
C ALA A 80 -11.91 14.11 -0.49
N ILE A 81 -11.99 15.39 -0.09
CA ILE A 81 -12.47 15.79 1.24
C ILE A 81 -13.93 15.37 1.44
N ARG A 82 -14.80 15.63 0.46
CA ARG A 82 -16.22 15.22 0.55
C ARG A 82 -16.35 13.70 0.62
N ALA A 83 -15.58 12.96 -0.18
CA ALA A 83 -15.59 11.50 -0.15
C ALA A 83 -15.13 10.96 1.21
N ALA A 84 -14.06 11.51 1.80
CA ALA A 84 -13.58 11.12 3.11
C ALA A 84 -14.64 11.36 4.21
N ARG A 85 -15.27 12.54 4.22
CA ARG A 85 -16.35 12.88 5.16
C ARG A 85 -17.53 11.93 5.03
N LEU A 86 -17.96 11.64 3.79
CA LEU A 86 -19.02 10.66 3.54
C LEU A 86 -18.67 9.29 4.10
N GLY A 87 -17.43 8.81 3.88
CA GLY A 87 -16.97 7.53 4.43
C GLY A 87 -17.08 7.46 5.96
N ARG A 88 -16.76 8.55 6.66
CA ARG A 88 -16.93 8.64 8.11
C ARG A 88 -18.40 8.71 8.54
N GLU A 89 -19.22 9.50 7.86
CA GLU A 89 -20.65 9.63 8.16
C GLU A 89 -21.42 8.31 8.05
N VAL A 90 -21.04 7.47 7.07
CA VAL A 90 -21.63 6.13 6.91
C VAL A 90 -20.98 5.06 7.81
N GLY A 91 -20.11 5.47 8.71
CA GLY A 91 -19.53 4.60 9.74
C GLY A 91 -18.43 3.66 9.26
N LEU A 92 -17.76 3.94 8.12
CA LEU A 92 -16.68 3.09 7.62
C LEU A 92 -15.44 3.21 8.51
N SER A 93 -14.90 4.41 8.67
CA SER A 93 -13.68 4.65 9.45
C SER A 93 -13.38 6.14 9.60
N ASP A 94 -12.65 6.52 10.67
CA ASP A 94 -11.97 7.81 10.80
C ASP A 94 -10.61 7.84 10.09
N TRP A 95 -10.18 6.71 9.52
CA TRP A 95 -8.99 6.64 8.69
C TRP A 95 -9.37 6.79 7.23
N VAL A 96 -8.47 7.36 6.43
CA VAL A 96 -8.69 7.51 5.00
C VAL A 96 -7.39 7.46 4.22
N LYS A 97 -7.38 6.68 3.15
CA LYS A 97 -6.37 6.77 2.11
C LYS A 97 -6.79 7.85 1.12
N ILE A 98 -6.05 8.96 1.10
CA ILE A 98 -6.31 10.07 0.17
C ILE A 98 -5.65 9.77 -1.16
N GLU A 99 -6.45 9.91 -2.21
CA GLU A 99 -6.06 9.74 -3.60
C GLU A 99 -6.73 10.86 -4.40
N VAL A 100 -5.92 11.79 -4.92
CA VAL A 100 -6.36 12.83 -5.86
C VAL A 100 -5.58 12.64 -7.15
N ILE A 101 -6.27 12.35 -8.24
CA ILE A 101 -5.66 12.02 -9.53
C ILE A 101 -5.40 13.29 -10.32
N GLY A 102 -4.17 13.52 -10.74
CA GLY A 102 -3.76 14.66 -11.54
C GLY A 102 -3.88 14.44 -13.05
N ASP A 103 -3.71 13.18 -13.49
CA ASP A 103 -3.79 12.81 -14.91
C ASP A 103 -4.57 11.52 -15.11
N GLN A 104 -5.56 11.56 -16.02
CA GLN A 104 -6.50 10.44 -16.22
C GLN A 104 -5.88 9.23 -16.93
N GLN A 105 -4.81 9.40 -17.70
CA GLN A 105 -4.19 8.31 -18.45
C GLN A 105 -3.18 7.55 -17.61
N THR A 106 -2.38 8.29 -16.84
CA THR A 106 -1.32 7.71 -16.01
C THR A 106 -1.74 7.42 -14.58
N LEU A 107 -2.83 8.02 -14.12
CA LEU A 107 -3.30 8.00 -12.74
C LEU A 107 -2.23 8.46 -11.73
N TYR A 108 -1.31 9.33 -12.18
CA TYR A 108 -0.39 9.99 -11.27
C TYR A 108 -1.14 10.92 -10.32
N PRO A 109 -0.70 11.02 -9.07
CA PRO A 109 -1.35 11.87 -8.09
C PRO A 109 -1.13 13.36 -8.39
N ASP A 110 -2.16 14.18 -8.19
CA ASP A 110 -1.99 15.61 -7.97
C ASP A 110 -1.47 15.81 -6.55
N VAL A 111 -0.15 15.95 -6.42
CA VAL A 111 0.50 16.03 -5.11
C VAL A 111 0.13 17.30 -4.35
N GLN A 112 -0.18 18.40 -5.04
CA GLN A 112 -0.59 19.65 -4.41
C GLN A 112 -2.01 19.54 -3.85
N ALA A 113 -2.95 19.02 -4.63
CA ALA A 113 -4.32 18.79 -4.18
C ALA A 113 -4.38 17.72 -3.08
N THR A 114 -3.51 16.68 -3.15
CA THR A 114 -3.36 15.68 -2.09
C THR A 114 -2.88 16.32 -0.78
N LEU A 115 -1.92 17.25 -0.83
CA LEU A 115 -1.43 17.97 0.34
C LEU A 115 -2.51 18.88 0.94
N GLU A 116 -3.31 19.54 0.11
CA GLU A 116 -4.43 20.37 0.55
C GLU A 116 -5.48 19.53 1.26
N ALA A 117 -5.94 18.44 0.65
CA ALA A 117 -6.89 17.52 1.25
C ALA A 117 -6.37 16.94 2.58
N THR A 118 -5.09 16.56 2.64
CA THR A 118 -4.45 16.04 3.85
C THR A 118 -4.53 17.06 4.99
N ARG A 119 -4.17 18.34 4.75
CA ARG A 119 -4.22 19.39 5.77
C ARG A 119 -5.61 19.61 6.34
N VAL A 120 -6.63 19.59 5.49
CA VAL A 120 -8.02 19.77 5.91
C VAL A 120 -8.46 18.59 6.76
N LEU A 121 -8.27 17.37 6.28
CA LEU A 121 -8.76 16.18 6.94
C LEU A 121 -8.03 15.87 8.26
N VAL A 122 -6.72 16.12 8.34
CA VAL A 122 -5.98 16.02 9.61
C VAL A 122 -6.54 16.98 10.67
N LYS A 123 -6.86 18.24 10.29
CA LYS A 123 -7.50 19.20 11.21
C LYS A 123 -8.89 18.74 11.67
N GLU A 124 -9.59 17.96 10.86
CA GLU A 124 -10.88 17.37 11.18
C GLU A 124 -10.80 16.06 11.98
N GLY A 125 -9.59 15.66 12.38
CA GLY A 125 -9.33 14.48 13.20
C GLY A 125 -9.28 13.16 12.43
N PHE A 126 -9.13 13.19 11.10
CA PHE A 126 -8.87 11.96 10.35
C PHE A 126 -7.43 11.48 10.51
N THR A 127 -7.26 10.17 10.53
CA THR A 127 -5.97 9.52 10.30
C THR A 127 -5.77 9.37 8.79
N VAL A 128 -4.85 10.17 8.22
CA VAL A 128 -4.69 10.31 6.77
C VAL A 128 -3.47 9.56 6.27
N LEU A 129 -3.66 8.73 5.25
CA LEU A 129 -2.62 8.00 4.53
C LEU A 129 -2.65 8.45 3.06
N PRO A 130 -1.84 9.44 2.64
CA PRO A 130 -1.89 9.98 1.30
C PRO A 130 -1.09 9.14 0.29
N TYR A 131 -1.73 8.82 -0.85
CA TYR A 131 -1.08 8.34 -2.06
C TYR A 131 -0.35 9.50 -2.74
N THR A 132 0.92 9.31 -3.09
CA THR A 132 1.77 10.38 -3.64
C THR A 132 2.78 9.83 -4.64
N SER A 133 3.52 10.73 -5.28
CA SER A 133 4.68 10.38 -6.09
C SER A 133 5.87 9.98 -5.21
N ASP A 134 6.97 9.58 -5.86
CA ASP A 134 8.26 9.29 -5.23
C ASP A 134 9.10 10.56 -4.95
N ASP A 135 8.46 11.73 -4.90
CA ASP A 135 9.10 13.01 -4.59
C ASP A 135 9.28 13.19 -3.07
N ILE A 136 10.54 13.28 -2.64
CA ILE A 136 10.89 13.43 -1.22
C ILE A 136 10.40 14.75 -0.63
N VAL A 137 10.32 15.82 -1.43
CA VAL A 137 9.90 17.13 -0.92
C VAL A 137 8.40 17.11 -0.59
N PHE A 138 7.58 16.52 -1.47
CA PHE A 138 6.17 16.36 -1.18
C PHE A 138 5.90 15.34 -0.07
N ALA A 139 6.66 14.25 -0.02
CA ALA A 139 6.55 13.29 1.09
C ALA A 139 6.76 13.99 2.46
N LYS A 140 7.79 14.82 2.60
CA LYS A 140 8.02 15.61 3.82
C LYS A 140 6.91 16.61 4.11
N ARG A 141 6.41 17.32 3.10
CA ARG A 141 5.26 18.24 3.26
C ARG A 141 4.00 17.54 3.74
N LEU A 142 3.76 16.30 3.30
CA LEU A 142 2.65 15.48 3.77
C LEU A 142 2.82 15.07 5.24
N ILE A 143 4.04 14.73 5.66
CA ILE A 143 4.37 14.45 7.06
C ILE A 143 4.16 15.70 7.92
N ASP A 144 4.66 16.85 7.48
CA ASP A 144 4.48 18.15 8.16
C ASP A 144 2.98 18.53 8.25
N ALA A 145 2.17 18.08 7.31
CA ALA A 145 0.71 18.25 7.33
C ALA A 145 0.00 17.28 8.30
N GLY A 146 0.70 16.33 8.91
CA GLY A 146 0.17 15.37 9.87
C GLY A 146 -0.25 14.03 9.29
N ALA A 147 0.25 13.65 8.11
CA ALA A 147 0.01 12.32 7.55
C ALA A 147 0.51 11.22 8.49
N ALA A 148 -0.30 10.20 8.71
CA ALA A 148 0.03 9.08 9.61
C ALA A 148 0.93 8.01 8.95
N ALA A 149 1.00 8.00 7.64
CA ALA A 149 1.90 7.23 6.79
C ALA A 149 2.03 7.96 5.46
N VAL A 150 3.05 7.66 4.65
CA VAL A 150 3.16 8.16 3.27
C VAL A 150 3.19 6.98 2.31
N MET A 151 2.44 7.11 1.21
CA MET A 151 2.22 6.01 0.27
C MET A 151 2.73 6.36 -1.13
N PRO A 152 4.07 6.33 -1.35
CA PRO A 152 4.63 6.60 -2.68
C PRO A 152 4.32 5.48 -3.67
N LEU A 153 4.06 5.86 -4.92
CA LEU A 153 3.87 4.90 -6.00
C LEU A 153 5.17 4.17 -6.36
N GLY A 154 5.08 2.90 -6.69
CA GLY A 154 6.15 2.14 -7.37
C GLY A 154 6.13 2.38 -8.89
N ALA A 155 4.93 2.40 -9.46
CA ALA A 155 4.61 2.70 -10.85
C ALA A 155 3.13 3.11 -10.95
N PRO A 156 2.63 3.57 -12.12
CA PRO A 156 1.23 3.96 -12.29
C PRO A 156 0.24 2.89 -11.82
N ILE A 157 -0.89 3.34 -11.25
CA ILE A 157 -1.95 2.45 -10.75
C ILE A 157 -2.37 1.45 -11.82
N GLY A 158 -2.35 0.16 -11.49
CA GLY A 158 -2.80 -0.92 -12.37
C GLY A 158 -1.87 -1.25 -13.54
N SER A 159 -0.67 -0.65 -13.58
CA SER A 159 0.30 -0.89 -14.67
C SER A 159 1.05 -2.22 -14.54
N GLY A 160 1.27 -2.72 -13.33
CA GLY A 160 2.07 -3.92 -13.09
C GLY A 160 3.54 -3.80 -13.48
N LEU A 161 4.07 -2.56 -13.61
CA LEU A 161 5.44 -2.29 -14.04
C LEU A 161 6.50 -2.48 -12.94
N GLY A 162 6.08 -2.84 -11.74
CA GLY A 162 6.98 -3.00 -10.59
C GLY A 162 7.42 -1.66 -10.00
N LEU A 163 8.61 -1.66 -9.39
CA LEU A 163 9.20 -0.46 -8.79
C LEU A 163 10.14 0.20 -9.80
N GLN A 164 9.66 1.22 -10.49
CA GLN A 164 10.42 1.85 -11.58
C GLN A 164 11.60 2.69 -11.08
N ASN A 165 11.40 3.51 -10.04
CA ASN A 165 12.43 4.41 -9.52
C ASN A 165 12.91 3.95 -8.14
N THR A 166 13.59 2.82 -8.10
CA THR A 166 14.13 2.26 -6.85
C THR A 166 15.17 3.17 -6.19
N ALA A 167 15.82 4.06 -6.93
CA ALA A 167 16.76 5.03 -6.38
C ALA A 167 16.04 6.06 -5.49
N ASN A 168 14.95 6.69 -6.00
CA ASN A 168 14.16 7.63 -5.20
C ASN A 168 13.46 6.94 -4.03
N LEU A 169 12.92 5.74 -4.25
CA LEU A 169 12.30 4.96 -3.17
C LEU A 169 13.30 4.67 -2.03
N ARG A 170 14.55 4.38 -2.37
CA ARG A 170 15.62 4.23 -1.36
C ARG A 170 15.89 5.53 -0.63
N ILE A 171 15.98 6.66 -1.34
CA ILE A 171 16.17 7.98 -0.74
C ILE A 171 15.03 8.30 0.21
N LEU A 172 13.77 8.04 -0.19
CA LEU A 172 12.61 8.18 0.69
C LEU A 172 12.81 7.39 1.98
N ARG A 173 13.18 6.10 1.86
CA ARG A 173 13.35 5.24 3.05
C ARG A 173 14.50 5.68 3.96
N GLU A 174 15.58 6.17 3.40
CA GLU A 174 16.73 6.64 4.19
C GLU A 174 16.44 7.94 4.95
N LEU A 175 15.62 8.82 4.35
CA LEU A 175 15.36 10.17 4.89
C LEU A 175 14.06 10.29 5.70
N ILE A 176 13.15 9.34 5.60
CA ILE A 176 11.86 9.35 6.31
C ILE A 176 11.85 8.19 7.29
N THR A 177 11.86 8.51 8.57
CA THR A 177 11.82 7.54 9.68
C THR A 177 10.67 7.80 10.66
N GLU A 178 10.02 8.93 10.53
CA GLU A 178 9.03 9.46 11.47
C GLU A 178 7.68 8.76 11.32
N VAL A 179 7.35 8.34 10.10
CA VAL A 179 6.09 7.65 9.78
C VAL A 179 6.36 6.43 8.91
N PRO A 180 5.46 5.44 8.91
CA PRO A 180 5.54 4.31 7.98
C PRO A 180 5.51 4.75 6.52
N LEU A 181 6.35 4.10 5.70
CA LEU A 181 6.34 4.20 4.25
C LEU A 181 5.73 2.94 3.64
N ILE A 182 4.73 3.12 2.80
CA ILE A 182 3.96 2.03 2.19
C ILE A 182 4.05 2.18 0.67
N VAL A 183 4.63 1.22 -0.04
CA VAL A 183 4.56 1.24 -1.52
C VAL A 183 3.11 1.02 -1.93
N ASP A 184 2.58 1.94 -2.76
CA ASP A 184 1.22 1.88 -3.26
C ASP A 184 1.22 1.98 -4.78
N ALA A 185 0.57 1.04 -5.43
CA ALA A 185 0.49 0.91 -6.88
C ALA A 185 1.76 0.41 -7.59
N GLY A 186 1.58 -0.07 -8.79
CA GLY A 186 2.64 -0.52 -9.69
C GLY A 186 3.10 -1.96 -9.50
N VAL A 187 2.93 -2.54 -8.32
CA VAL A 187 3.27 -3.95 -8.05
C VAL A 187 2.49 -4.87 -9.00
N GLY A 188 3.19 -5.68 -9.77
CA GLY A 188 2.62 -6.60 -10.75
C GLY A 188 2.75 -8.07 -10.39
N THR A 189 3.74 -8.42 -9.56
CA THR A 189 3.99 -9.80 -9.14
C THR A 189 4.72 -9.87 -7.80
N ALA A 190 4.86 -11.06 -7.27
CA ALA A 190 5.47 -11.33 -5.96
C ALA A 190 6.90 -10.77 -5.81
N SER A 191 7.73 -10.83 -6.85
CA SER A 191 9.09 -10.27 -6.81
C SER A 191 9.10 -8.75 -6.58
N ASP A 192 8.14 -8.01 -7.13
CA ASP A 192 8.05 -6.56 -6.92
C ASP A 192 7.74 -6.23 -5.45
N ALA A 193 6.83 -7.00 -4.84
CA ALA A 193 6.49 -6.88 -3.43
C ALA A 193 7.70 -7.20 -2.53
N ALA A 194 8.45 -8.26 -2.86
CA ALA A 194 9.67 -8.61 -2.13
C ALA A 194 10.71 -7.49 -2.23
N VAL A 195 10.94 -6.93 -3.43
CA VAL A 195 11.88 -5.80 -3.64
C VAL A 195 11.47 -4.58 -2.83
N ALA A 196 10.17 -4.22 -2.80
CA ALA A 196 9.68 -3.12 -1.96
C ALA A 196 10.06 -3.32 -0.48
N MET A 197 9.83 -4.52 0.03
CA MET A 197 10.14 -4.84 1.42
C MET A 197 11.66 -4.93 1.69
N GLU A 198 12.46 -5.40 0.73
CA GLU A 198 13.92 -5.41 0.81
C GLU A 198 14.53 -4.00 0.80
N LEU A 199 13.88 -3.02 0.14
CA LEU A 199 14.25 -1.61 0.22
C LEU A 199 14.00 -1.02 1.62
N GLY A 200 13.28 -1.73 2.48
CA GLY A 200 13.00 -1.33 3.86
C GLY A 200 11.67 -0.62 4.04
N PHE A 201 10.79 -0.64 3.05
CA PHE A 201 9.43 -0.14 3.23
C PHE A 201 8.71 -0.93 4.32
N ASP A 202 7.75 -0.28 4.97
CA ASP A 202 7.07 -0.86 6.12
C ASP A 202 5.92 -1.76 5.71
N ALA A 203 5.32 -1.50 4.56
CA ALA A 203 4.23 -2.29 3.99
C ALA A 203 4.12 -2.09 2.46
N VAL A 204 3.28 -2.90 1.83
CA VAL A 204 2.89 -2.76 0.42
C VAL A 204 1.37 -2.81 0.33
N LEU A 205 0.79 -1.89 -0.44
CA LEU A 205 -0.62 -1.93 -0.82
C LEU A 205 -0.72 -2.34 -2.28
N MET A 206 -1.56 -3.30 -2.58
CA MET A 206 -1.84 -3.76 -3.93
C MET A 206 -3.29 -4.23 -4.11
N ASN A 207 -3.73 -4.25 -5.34
CA ASN A 207 -5.04 -4.79 -5.71
C ASN A 207 -4.99 -5.48 -7.07
N THR A 208 -4.74 -4.73 -8.14
CA THR A 208 -4.85 -5.19 -9.53
C THR A 208 -4.02 -6.45 -9.79
N ALA A 209 -2.80 -6.52 -9.27
CA ALA A 209 -1.91 -7.67 -9.48
C ALA A 209 -2.52 -8.99 -8.97
N ILE A 210 -3.31 -8.94 -7.91
CA ILE A 210 -4.03 -10.11 -7.39
C ILE A 210 -5.30 -10.34 -8.21
N ALA A 211 -6.14 -9.31 -8.32
CA ALA A 211 -7.48 -9.44 -8.88
C ALA A 211 -7.53 -9.84 -10.37
N VAL A 212 -6.49 -9.49 -11.17
CA VAL A 212 -6.44 -9.84 -12.59
C VAL A 212 -5.51 -11.03 -12.90
N ALA A 213 -4.94 -11.67 -11.88
CA ALA A 213 -4.18 -12.89 -12.06
C ALA A 213 -5.08 -14.02 -12.61
N LYS A 214 -4.48 -14.98 -13.30
CA LYS A 214 -5.23 -16.19 -13.76
C LYS A 214 -5.83 -16.96 -12.58
N ASP A 215 -5.13 -16.94 -11.45
CA ASP A 215 -5.57 -17.51 -10.18
C ASP A 215 -5.33 -16.45 -9.09
N PRO A 216 -6.36 -15.66 -8.73
CA PRO A 216 -6.25 -14.61 -7.74
C PRO A 216 -5.88 -15.12 -6.33
N LEU A 217 -6.34 -16.30 -5.96
CA LEU A 217 -6.06 -16.86 -4.64
C LEU A 217 -4.58 -17.25 -4.51
N LEU A 218 -4.07 -17.98 -5.50
CA LEU A 218 -2.65 -18.36 -5.55
C LEU A 218 -1.74 -17.12 -5.60
N MET A 219 -2.15 -16.07 -6.34
CA MET A 219 -1.39 -14.81 -6.37
C MET A 219 -1.43 -14.09 -5.03
N ALA A 220 -2.56 -14.10 -4.32
CA ALA A 220 -2.69 -13.51 -2.99
C ALA A 220 -1.74 -14.19 -1.99
N GLU A 221 -1.67 -15.52 -1.98
CA GLU A 221 -0.72 -16.29 -1.17
C GLU A 221 0.74 -15.96 -1.55
N ALA A 222 1.05 -15.89 -2.85
CA ALA A 222 2.39 -15.54 -3.34
C ALA A 222 2.81 -14.15 -2.87
N MET A 223 1.89 -13.17 -2.89
CA MET A 223 2.15 -11.81 -2.40
C MET A 223 2.39 -11.77 -0.89
N GLN A 224 1.62 -12.55 -0.10
CA GLN A 224 1.84 -12.70 1.34
C GLN A 224 3.26 -13.20 1.63
N HIS A 225 3.66 -14.28 0.97
CA HIS A 225 4.99 -14.86 1.13
C HIS A 225 6.09 -13.88 0.70
N ALA A 226 5.89 -13.15 -0.39
CA ALA A 226 6.86 -12.16 -0.89
C ALA A 226 7.08 -11.01 0.09
N VAL A 227 6.00 -10.45 0.64
CA VAL A 227 6.07 -9.38 1.65
C VAL A 227 6.80 -9.87 2.90
N LEU A 228 6.50 -11.09 3.35
CA LEU A 228 7.16 -11.70 4.50
C LEU A 228 8.65 -11.94 4.23
N ALA A 229 8.99 -12.56 3.11
CA ALA A 229 10.36 -12.88 2.72
C ALA A 229 11.22 -11.62 2.55
N GLY A 230 10.69 -10.61 1.84
CA GLY A 230 11.39 -9.34 1.64
C GLY A 230 11.66 -8.61 2.96
N ARG A 231 10.68 -8.60 3.89
CA ARG A 231 10.89 -8.02 5.22
C ARG A 231 11.93 -8.78 6.04
N GLN A 232 11.92 -10.10 5.98
CA GLN A 232 12.93 -10.93 6.65
C GLN A 232 14.32 -10.66 6.06
N ALA A 233 14.45 -10.58 4.73
CA ALA A 233 15.71 -10.28 4.06
C ALA A 233 16.25 -8.89 4.44
N PHE A 234 15.38 -7.88 4.50
CA PHE A 234 15.74 -6.53 4.97
C PHE A 234 16.29 -6.55 6.41
N LEU A 235 15.58 -7.24 7.32
CA LEU A 235 15.98 -7.31 8.74
C LEU A 235 17.25 -8.14 8.95
N ALA A 236 17.46 -9.18 8.15
CA ALA A 236 18.68 -9.99 8.19
C ALA A 236 19.91 -9.25 7.68
N GLY A 237 19.69 -8.26 6.82
CA GLY A 237 20.76 -7.54 6.15
C GLY A 237 21.30 -8.27 4.92
N ARG A 238 21.39 -7.54 3.82
CA ARG A 238 21.94 -8.05 2.56
C ARG A 238 23.46 -8.14 2.63
N MET A 239 24.04 -9.25 2.14
CA MET A 239 25.49 -9.31 1.97
C MET A 239 25.98 -8.21 1.00
N PRO A 240 27.17 -7.63 1.22
CA PRO A 240 27.76 -6.66 0.31
C PRO A 240 27.90 -7.21 -1.12
N ARG A 241 27.52 -6.39 -2.10
CA ARG A 241 27.82 -6.71 -3.50
C ARG A 241 29.32 -6.60 -3.74
N LYS A 242 29.88 -7.60 -4.41
CA LYS A 242 31.31 -7.63 -4.79
C LYS A 242 31.41 -7.73 -6.30
N LEU A 243 32.40 -7.01 -6.88
CA LEU A 243 32.66 -7.10 -8.32
C LEU A 243 33.32 -8.45 -8.68
N TYR A 244 34.17 -8.95 -7.79
CA TYR A 244 34.90 -10.20 -8.00
C TYR A 244 34.38 -11.32 -7.10
N ALA A 245 34.56 -12.56 -7.59
CA ALA A 245 34.18 -13.75 -6.86
C ALA A 245 34.97 -13.90 -5.54
N THR A 246 34.31 -14.48 -4.55
CA THR A 246 34.95 -14.93 -3.31
C THR A 246 34.54 -16.39 -3.14
N ALA A 247 35.52 -17.28 -2.92
CA ALA A 247 35.23 -18.69 -2.70
C ALA A 247 34.29 -18.87 -1.50
N SER A 248 33.25 -19.67 -1.64
CA SER A 248 32.27 -19.97 -0.59
C SER A 248 32.76 -21.08 0.36
N SER A 249 33.70 -21.91 -0.07
CA SER A 249 34.32 -22.96 0.73
C SER A 249 35.73 -22.53 1.19
N PRO A 250 36.12 -22.87 2.43
CA PRO A 250 37.52 -22.66 2.87
C PRO A 250 38.49 -23.38 1.93
N LEU A 251 39.57 -22.69 1.53
CA LEU A 251 40.63 -23.27 0.72
C LEU A 251 41.72 -23.94 1.59
N GLU A 252 41.66 -23.77 2.89
CA GLU A 252 42.58 -24.40 3.85
C GLU A 252 42.22 -25.88 4.05
N GLY A 253 43.24 -26.76 3.96
CA GLY A 253 43.04 -28.20 4.17
C GLY A 253 42.75 -29.02 2.90
N ILE A 254 42.78 -28.41 1.71
CA ILE A 254 42.78 -29.18 0.47
C ILE A 254 44.19 -29.69 0.23
N SER A 255 44.38 -31.03 0.43
CA SER A 255 45.62 -31.70 -0.02
C SER A 255 45.77 -31.55 -1.53
N ARG A 256 46.86 -30.99 -1.98
CA ARG A 256 47.24 -30.92 -3.38
C ARG A 256 47.67 -32.30 -3.89
#